data_d986f58d2541bf442529320f50ac19ff
#
_entry.id   d986f58d2541bf442529320f50ac19ff
#
_cell.length_a   1.000
_cell.length_b   1.000
_cell.length_c   1.000
_cell.angle_alpha   90.00
_cell.angle_beta   90.00
_cell.angle_gamma   90.00
#
_symmetry.space_group_name_H-M   'P 1'
#
loop_
_entity.id
_entity.type
_entity.pdbx_description
1 polymer ?
#
loop_
_entity_poly.entity_id
_entity_poly.type
_entity_poly.pdbx_seq_one_letter_code
_entity_poly.pdbx_strand_id
1 'polypeptide(L)' 'MKSWVLITTILFSTPEKDFSGVVVYEFKNRIECDVRLQKTQNMEMEINDFMSMKVDNRCEEKK' A
#
# COMPACT_ATOMS: atom_id res chain seq x y z
N MET A 1 0.15 13.57 20.91
CA MET A 1 1.20 12.69 20.37
C MET A 1 1.04 12.48 18.89
N LYS A 2 2.14 12.50 18.18
CA LYS A 2 2.12 12.23 16.74
C LYS A 2 2.19 10.73 16.51
N SER A 3 1.34 10.22 15.67
CA SER A 3 1.40 8.83 15.24
C SER A 3 1.75 8.76 13.75
N TRP A 4 2.12 7.59 13.30
CA TRP A 4 2.47 7.35 11.91
C TRP A 4 1.54 6.31 11.32
N VAL A 5 1.21 6.47 10.07
CA VAL A 5 0.33 5.53 9.36
C VAL A 5 1.06 4.99 8.13
N LEU A 6 0.88 3.70 7.91
CA LEU A 6 1.30 3.04 6.68
C LEU A 6 0.07 2.92 5.79
N ILE A 7 0.12 3.57 4.65
CA ILE A 7 -0.98 3.55 3.69
C ILE A 7 -0.61 2.61 2.56
N THR A 8 -1.37 1.55 2.42
CA THR A 8 -1.20 0.56 1.35
C THR A 8 -2.33 0.72 0.36
N THR A 9 -2.00 1.07 -0.87
CA THR A 9 -2.96 1.23 -1.95
C THR A 9 -2.81 0.06 -2.92
N ILE A 10 -3.91 -0.63 -3.21
CA ILE A 10 -3.93 -1.77 -4.12
C ILE A 10 -4.79 -1.40 -5.31
N LEU A 11 -4.23 -1.53 -6.50
CA LEU A 11 -4.94 -1.32 -7.77
C LEU A 11 -4.96 -2.63 -8.55
N PHE A 12 -6.14 -3.06 -8.93
CA PHE A 12 -6.33 -4.27 -9.72
C PHE A 12 -7.10 -3.92 -10.98
N SER A 13 -6.47 -4.14 -12.13
CA SER A 13 -7.05 -3.80 -13.43
C SER A 13 -7.45 -5.04 -14.20
N THR A 14 -8.67 -5.02 -14.72
CA THR A 14 -9.18 -6.05 -15.63
C THR A 14 -9.74 -5.36 -16.88
N PRO A 15 -9.97 -6.10 -17.99
CA PRO A 15 -10.54 -5.48 -19.19
C PRO A 15 -11.94 -4.88 -18.98
N GLU A 16 -12.68 -5.41 -18.03
CA GLU A 16 -14.05 -4.94 -17.79
C GLU A 16 -14.15 -3.87 -16.73
N LYS A 17 -13.26 -3.89 -15.74
CA LYS A 17 -13.40 -3.03 -14.58
C LYS A 17 -12.09 -2.91 -13.82
N ASP A 18 -11.86 -1.74 -13.24
CA ASP A 18 -10.74 -1.50 -12.34
C ASP A 18 -11.24 -1.56 -10.89
N PHE A 19 -10.45 -2.18 -10.04
CA PHE A 19 -10.71 -2.26 -8.61
C PHE A 19 -9.60 -1.56 -7.86
N SER A 20 -9.96 -0.87 -6.79
CA SER A 20 -8.97 -0.25 -5.92
C SER A 20 -9.36 -0.44 -4.46
N GLY A 21 -8.34 -0.50 -3.61
CA GLY A 21 -8.54 -0.62 -2.18
C GLY A 21 -7.43 0.11 -1.45
N VAL A 22 -7.74 0.59 -0.25
CA VAL A 22 -6.76 1.25 0.61
C VAL A 22 -6.83 0.61 1.98
N VAL A 23 -5.67 0.25 2.51
CA VAL A 23 -5.53 -0.28 3.87
C VAL A 23 -4.61 0.65 4.63
N VAL A 24 -5.01 1.02 5.83
CA VAL A 24 -4.24 1.93 6.68
C VAL A 24 -3.93 1.24 8.00
N TYR A 25 -2.64 1.21 8.36
CA TYR A 25 -2.17 0.71 9.65
C TYR A 25 -1.57 1.86 10.44
N GLU A 26 -1.90 1.96 11.72
CA GLU A 26 -1.40 3.00 12.60
C GLU A 26 -0.28 2.47 13.48
N PHE A 27 0.79 3.27 13.60
CA PHE A 27 1.96 2.95 14.42
C PHE A 27 2.25 4.10 15.37
N LYS A 28 2.87 3.80 16.50
CA LYS A 28 3.17 4.79 17.52
C LYS A 28 4.31 5.72 17.13
N ASN A 29 5.24 5.25 16.30
CA ASN A 29 6.40 6.04 15.90
C ASN A 29 6.80 5.71 14.47
N ARG A 30 7.67 6.57 13.92
CA ARG A 30 8.14 6.43 12.54
C ARG A 30 8.93 5.16 12.32
N ILE A 31 9.72 4.74 13.32
CA ILE A 31 10.60 3.59 13.18
C ILE A 31 9.78 2.32 12.92
N GLU A 32 8.70 2.14 13.67
CA GLU A 32 7.81 0.99 13.46
C GLU A 32 7.18 1.01 12.08
N CYS A 33 6.77 2.19 11.61
CA CYS A 33 6.20 2.34 10.27
C CYS A 33 7.22 1.99 9.20
N ASP A 34 8.46 2.49 9.33
CA ASP A 34 9.53 2.22 8.38
C ASP A 34 9.91 0.75 8.34
N VAL A 35 9.96 0.08 9.48
CA VAL A 35 10.23 -1.36 9.54
C VAL A 35 9.15 -2.14 8.79
N ARG A 36 7.91 -1.77 8.99
CA ARG A 36 6.80 -2.42 8.29
C ARG A 36 6.86 -2.14 6.79
N LEU A 37 7.20 -0.91 6.42
CA LEU A 37 7.32 -0.52 5.02
C LEU A 37 8.39 -1.32 4.30
N GLN A 38 9.52 -1.62 4.97
CA GLN A 38 10.58 -2.45 4.39
C GLN A 38 10.13 -3.88 4.15
N LYS A 39 9.22 -4.39 4.98
CA LYS A 39 8.70 -5.74 4.82
C LYS A 39 7.63 -5.84 3.73
N THR A 40 6.92 -4.73 3.49
CA THR A 40 5.91 -4.65 2.45
C THR A 40 6.45 -3.80 1.31
N GLN A 41 7.00 -4.43 0.29
CA GLN A 41 7.56 -3.71 -0.85
C GLN A 41 6.46 -3.35 -1.83
N ASN A 42 6.67 -2.24 -2.53
CA ASN A 42 5.82 -1.88 -3.64
C ASN A 42 5.93 -2.97 -4.72
N MET A 43 4.80 -3.41 -5.21
CA MET A 43 4.74 -4.46 -6.21
C MET A 43 3.95 -4.02 -7.42
N GLU A 44 4.42 -4.43 -8.57
CA GLU A 44 3.67 -4.31 -9.81
C GLU A 44 3.74 -5.65 -10.51
N MET A 45 2.60 -6.25 -10.77
CA MET A 45 2.53 -7.59 -11.30
C MET A 45 1.54 -7.68 -12.45
N GLU A 46 1.98 -8.29 -13.54
CA GLU A 46 1.11 -8.70 -14.62
C GLU A 46 0.68 -10.14 -14.37
N ILE A 47 -0.62 -10.35 -14.13
CA ILE A 47 -1.14 -11.68 -13.88
C ILE A 47 -1.31 -12.43 -15.19
N ASN A 48 -1.82 -11.74 -16.21
CA ASN A 48 -1.89 -12.24 -17.58
C ASN A 48 -2.03 -11.04 -18.52
N ASP A 49 -2.27 -11.28 -19.81
CA ASP A 49 -2.36 -10.21 -20.80
C ASP A 49 -3.49 -9.22 -20.55
N PHE A 50 -4.44 -9.58 -19.69
CA PHE A 50 -5.63 -8.79 -19.45
C PHE A 50 -5.75 -8.25 -18.03
N MET A 51 -4.94 -8.75 -17.10
CA MET A 51 -5.06 -8.43 -15.68
C MET A 51 -3.73 -7.97 -15.11
N SER A 52 -3.75 -6.87 -14.37
CA SER A 52 -2.56 -6.39 -13.67
C SER A 52 -2.90 -5.96 -12.26
N MET A 53 -1.91 -5.99 -11.38
CA MET A 53 -2.05 -5.57 -9.99
C MET A 53 -0.87 -4.69 -9.62
N LYS A 54 -1.17 -3.59 -8.92
CA LYS A 54 -0.15 -2.69 -8.41
C LYS A 54 -0.39 -2.45 -6.92
N VAL A 55 0.66 -2.55 -6.13
CA VAL A 55 0.61 -2.30 -4.69
C VAL A 55 1.63 -1.21 -4.34
N ASP A 56 1.15 -0.13 -3.75
CA ASP A 56 1.98 0.97 -3.27
C ASP A 56 1.85 1.08 -1.77
N ASN A 57 2.97 1.33 -1.10
CA ASN A 57 3.02 1.50 0.34
C ASN A 57 3.77 2.79 0.66
N ARG A 58 3.28 3.54 1.65
CA ARG A 58 3.98 4.74 2.11
C ARG A 58 3.68 5.00 3.59
N CYS A 59 4.64 5.61 4.28
CA CYS A 59 4.48 6.05 5.65
C CYS A 59 4.22 7.55 5.66
N GLU A 60 3.20 7.98 6.41
CA GLU A 60 2.88 9.39 6.59
C GLU A 60 2.65 9.68 8.06
N GLU A 61 2.96 10.90 8.46
CA GLU A 61 2.65 11.37 9.80
C GLU A 61 1.18 11.72 9.89
N LYS A 62 0.53 11.17 10.90
CA LYS A 62 -0.87 11.46 11.18
C LYS A 62 -0.93 12.66 12.11
N LYS A 63 -1.58 13.68 11.67
CA LYS A 63 -1.80 14.89 12.50
C LYS A 63 -3.05 14.78 13.33
#